data_fc2e51ff971e1e160c3204b98c7e6455
#
_entry.id   fc2e51ff971e1e160c3204b98c7e6455
#
_cell.length_a   1.000
_cell.length_b   1.000
_cell.length_c   1.000
_cell.angle_alpha   90.00
_cell.angle_beta   90.00
_cell.angle_gamma   90.00
#
_symmetry.space_group_name_H-M   'P 1'
#
loop_
_entity.id
_entity.type
_entity.pdbx_description
1 polymer ?
#
loop_
_entity_poly.entity_id
_entity_poly.type
_entity_poly.pdbx_seq_one_letter_code
_entity_poly.pdbx_strand_id
1 'polypeptide(L)'
;MSKITFYIGEESYTFNAAIEIKLDGETKPNNLRVETILSEEISRYINNNNLKGKPKHISIEDESFIGECKDLSVIGKLEIRTK
;
A
#
# COMPACT_ATOMS: atom_id res chain seq x y z
N MET A 1 8.65 -6.77 -7.11
CA MET A 1 8.63 -5.54 -6.30
C MET A 1 7.33 -4.78 -6.51
N SER A 2 6.76 -4.30 -5.44
CA SER A 2 5.53 -3.51 -5.50
C SER A 2 5.86 -2.03 -5.43
N LYS A 3 5.13 -1.24 -6.19
CA LYS A 3 5.23 0.21 -6.21
C LYS A 3 4.14 0.78 -5.32
N ILE A 4 4.55 1.55 -4.32
CA ILE A 4 3.61 2.15 -3.36
C ILE A 4 3.60 3.65 -3.57
N THR A 5 2.40 4.22 -3.65
CA THR A 5 2.19 5.67 -3.78
C THR A 5 1.23 6.13 -2.71
N PHE A 6 1.51 7.25 -2.09
CA PHE A 6 0.61 7.87 -1.12
C PHE A 6 0.76 9.38 -1.16
N TYR A 7 -0.21 10.09 -0.60
CA TYR A 7 -0.21 11.55 -0.51
C TYR A 7 -0.19 11.99 0.93
N ILE A 8 0.55 13.05 1.20
CA ILE A 8 0.42 13.83 2.44
C ILE A 8 0.07 15.25 1.99
N GLY A 9 -1.17 15.66 2.24
CA GLY A 9 -1.69 16.89 1.67
C GLY A 9 -1.69 16.83 0.15
N GLU A 10 -1.04 17.77 -0.50
CA GLU A 10 -0.93 17.83 -1.97
C GLU A 10 0.33 17.16 -2.51
N GLU A 11 1.24 16.75 -1.63
CA GLU A 11 2.49 16.11 -2.04
C GLU A 11 2.30 14.61 -2.20
N SER A 12 2.82 14.06 -3.30
CA SER A 12 2.80 12.63 -3.55
C SER A 12 4.18 12.03 -3.36
N TYR A 13 4.20 10.80 -2.85
CA TYR A 13 5.42 10.04 -2.62
C TYR A 13 5.27 8.65 -3.20
N THR A 14 6.29 8.19 -3.91
CA THR A 14 6.29 6.87 -4.53
C THR A 14 7.60 6.15 -4.20
N PHE A 15 7.48 4.89 -3.80
CA PHE A 15 8.66 4.07 -3.52
C PHE A 15 8.38 2.62 -3.86
N ASN A 16 9.44 1.84 -3.99
CA ASN A 16 9.35 0.41 -4.25
C ASN A 16 9.61 -0.36 -2.97
N ALA A 17 8.81 -1.39 -2.73
CA ALA A 17 8.97 -2.29 -1.59
C ALA A 17 8.95 -3.73 -2.05
N ALA A 18 9.76 -4.57 -1.41
CA ALA A 18 9.79 -6.00 -1.69
C ALA A 18 8.65 -6.70 -0.93
N ILE A 19 7.43 -6.53 -1.42
CA ILE A 19 6.26 -7.17 -0.87
C ILE A 19 5.95 -8.39 -1.72
N GLU A 20 6.08 -9.58 -1.13
CA GLU A 20 5.66 -10.81 -1.77
C GLU A 20 4.18 -11.04 -1.45
N ILE A 21 3.36 -10.94 -2.47
CA ILE A 21 1.95 -11.27 -2.35
C ILE A 21 1.73 -12.59 -3.05
N LYS A 22 1.48 -13.62 -2.25
CA LYS A 22 1.12 -14.93 -2.78
C LYS A 22 -0.38 -14.94 -3.03
N LEU A 23 -0.73 -15.20 -4.28
CA LEU A 23 -2.11 -15.51 -4.64
C LEU A 23 -2.34 -16.97 -4.23
N ASP A 24 -3.09 -17.19 -3.16
CA ASP A 24 -3.51 -18.53 -2.77
C ASP A 24 -4.50 -19.06 -3.81
N GLY A 25 -4.08 -19.94 -4.69
CA GLY A 25 -4.91 -20.76 -5.59
C GLY A 25 -6.22 -20.17 -6.13
N GLU A 26 -6.69 -19.12 -5.51
CA GLU A 26 -7.73 -18.23 -5.93
C GLU A 26 -7.14 -16.85 -6.13
N THR A 27 -7.69 -16.12 -7.04
CA THR A 27 -7.15 -14.94 -7.67
C THR A 27 -7.03 -13.68 -6.81
N LYS A 28 -7.24 -13.74 -5.48
CA LYS A 28 -7.16 -12.56 -4.62
C LYS A 28 -6.14 -12.72 -3.51
N PRO A 29 -5.21 -11.78 -3.35
CA PRO A 29 -4.32 -11.77 -2.19
C PRO A 29 -5.10 -11.54 -0.90
N ASN A 30 -4.55 -11.99 0.22
CA ASN A 30 -5.13 -11.75 1.53
C ASN A 30 -5.04 -10.25 1.86
N ASN A 31 -6.16 -9.56 1.80
CA ASN A 31 -6.22 -8.12 2.00
C ASN A 31 -5.62 -7.67 3.33
N LEU A 32 -5.91 -8.38 4.40
CA LEU A 32 -5.43 -8.02 5.74
C LEU A 32 -3.91 -8.05 5.81
N ARG A 33 -3.29 -9.05 5.21
CA ARG A 33 -1.83 -9.17 5.18
C ARG A 33 -1.20 -8.07 4.34
N VAL A 34 -1.78 -7.78 3.19
CA VAL A 34 -1.31 -6.69 2.32
C VAL A 34 -1.41 -5.35 3.04
N GLU A 35 -2.52 -5.08 3.70
CA GLU A 35 -2.72 -3.85 4.47
C GLU A 35 -1.71 -3.69 5.59
N THR A 36 -1.42 -4.77 6.32
CA THR A 36 -0.44 -4.74 7.41
C THR A 36 0.95 -4.39 6.89
N ILE A 37 1.38 -5.04 5.83
CA ILE A 37 2.69 -4.79 5.22
C ILE A 37 2.74 -3.38 4.64
N LEU A 38 1.68 -2.96 3.96
CA LEU A 38 1.58 -1.62 3.37
C LEU A 38 1.70 -0.53 4.45
N SER A 39 0.99 -0.71 5.56
CA SER A 39 1.06 0.21 6.69
C SER A 39 2.48 0.31 7.27
N GLU A 40 3.14 -0.82 7.47
CA GLU A 40 4.50 -0.87 7.98
C GLU A 40 5.50 -0.19 7.04
N GLU A 41 5.41 -0.46 5.74
CA GLU A 41 6.30 0.11 4.74
C GLU A 41 6.13 1.62 4.60
N ILE A 42 4.90 2.10 4.60
CA ILE A 42 4.61 3.53 4.53
C ILE A 42 5.11 4.25 5.79
N SER A 43 4.87 3.67 6.96
CA SER A 43 5.32 4.25 8.23
C SER A 43 6.84 4.34 8.28
N ARG A 44 7.53 3.31 7.81
CA ARG A 44 8.99 3.30 7.73
C ARG A 44 9.51 4.37 6.77
N TYR A 45 8.89 4.50 5.61
CA TYR A 45 9.25 5.52 4.63
C TYR A 45 9.08 6.94 5.19
N ILE A 46 7.95 7.19 5.84
CA ILE A 46 7.67 8.48 6.48
C ILE A 46 8.74 8.81 7.53
N ASN A 47 9.08 7.85 8.38
CA ASN A 47 10.08 8.05 9.42
C ASN A 47 11.48 8.27 8.85
N ASN A 48 11.86 7.48 7.86
CA ASN A 48 13.19 7.58 7.24
C ASN A 48 13.40 8.88 6.45
N ASN A 49 12.33 9.48 5.97
CA ASN A 49 12.40 10.72 5.19
C ASN A 49 11.93 11.95 5.97
N ASN A 50 11.71 11.82 7.28
CA ASN A 50 11.27 12.89 8.17
C ASN A 50 10.01 13.61 7.69
N LEU A 51 9.08 12.87 7.11
CA LEU A 51 7.81 13.42 6.65
C LEU A 51 6.86 13.59 7.82
N LYS A 52 5.97 14.57 7.72
CA LYS A 52 4.95 14.83 8.75
C LYS A 52 3.58 14.90 8.13
N GLY A 53 2.63 14.24 8.76
CA GLY A 53 1.25 14.21 8.31
C GLY A 53 0.74 12.78 8.13
N LYS A 54 -0.55 12.67 7.81
CA LYS A 54 -1.19 11.37 7.62
C LYS A 54 -1.22 11.00 6.14
N PRO A 55 -0.77 9.80 5.78
CA PRO A 55 -0.85 9.36 4.39
C PRO A 55 -2.31 9.13 3.97
N LYS A 56 -2.64 9.60 2.78
CA LYS A 56 -3.95 9.49 2.17
C LYS A 56 -3.82 9.00 0.73
N HIS A 57 -4.91 8.50 0.16
CA HIS A 57 -4.97 8.05 -1.24
C HIS A 57 -3.84 7.08 -1.57
N ILE A 58 -3.79 6.00 -0.81
CA ILE A 58 -2.72 5.02 -0.87
C ILE A 58 -3.00 4.02 -1.98
N SER A 59 -1.99 3.75 -2.81
CA SER A 59 -2.08 2.71 -3.81
C SER A 59 -0.85 1.81 -3.77
N ILE A 60 -1.06 0.55 -4.09
CA ILE A 60 0.00 -0.42 -4.28
C ILE A 60 -0.20 -1.09 -5.65
N GLU A 61 0.86 -1.13 -6.45
CA GLU A 61 0.82 -1.72 -7.78
C GLU A 61 1.89 -2.79 -7.90
N ASP A 62 1.49 -3.97 -8.31
CA ASP A 62 2.38 -5.07 -8.66
C ASP A 62 2.06 -5.52 -10.08
N GLU A 63 2.77 -6.53 -10.58
CA GLU A 63 2.59 -7.03 -11.95
C GLU A 63 1.17 -7.50 -12.25
N SER A 64 0.50 -8.10 -11.26
CA SER A 64 -0.79 -8.76 -11.45
C SER A 64 -1.97 -8.06 -10.79
N PHE A 65 -1.76 -7.06 -9.95
CA PHE A 65 -2.87 -6.43 -9.23
C PHE A 65 -2.59 -4.96 -8.91
N ILE A 66 -3.68 -4.26 -8.58
CA ILE A 66 -3.64 -2.90 -8.03
C ILE A 66 -4.51 -2.88 -6.78
N GLY A 67 -3.98 -2.34 -5.69
CA GLY A 67 -4.72 -2.13 -4.46
C GLY A 67 -4.81 -0.65 -4.12
N GLU A 68 -5.96 -0.20 -3.67
CA GLU A 68 -6.18 1.20 -3.31
C GLU A 68 -6.94 1.30 -1.99
N CYS A 69 -6.55 2.25 -1.15
CA CYS A 69 -7.32 2.59 0.05
C CYS A 69 -7.22 4.08 0.32
N LYS A 70 -8.20 4.60 1.05
CA LYS A 70 -8.28 6.03 1.34
C LYS A 70 -7.25 6.48 2.35
N ASP A 71 -7.05 5.70 3.40
CA ASP A 71 -6.07 5.97 4.45
C ASP A 71 -5.73 4.69 5.22
N LEU A 72 -4.75 4.77 6.13
CA LEU A 72 -4.30 3.63 6.90
C LEU A 72 -5.14 3.36 8.17
N SER A 73 -6.10 4.22 8.48
CA SER A 73 -6.89 4.10 9.72
C SER A 73 -8.01 3.07 9.62
N VAL A 74 -8.27 2.55 8.43
CA VAL A 74 -9.42 1.70 8.19
C VAL A 74 -8.95 0.33 7.70
N ILE A 75 -8.67 -0.57 8.64
CA ILE A 75 -8.31 -1.95 8.36
C ILE A 75 -9.49 -2.64 7.67
N GLY A 76 -9.23 -3.34 6.58
CA GLY A 76 -10.24 -4.09 5.84
C GLY A 76 -10.89 -3.35 4.68
N LYS A 77 -10.38 -2.17 4.31
CA LYS A 77 -10.91 -1.40 3.18
C LYS A 77 -9.98 -1.23 2.00
N LEU A 78 -8.93 -2.02 1.95
CA LEU A 78 -8.08 -2.08 0.77
C LEU A 78 -8.86 -2.78 -0.35
N GLU A 79 -9.15 -2.06 -1.42
CA GLU A 79 -9.78 -2.63 -2.59
C GLU A 79 -8.71 -3.13 -3.54
N ILE A 80 -8.65 -4.43 -3.73
CA ILE A 80 -7.67 -5.08 -4.62
C ILE A 80 -8.39 -5.58 -5.85
N ARG A 81 -7.85 -5.25 -7.01
CA ARG A 81 -8.35 -5.73 -8.29
C ARG A 81 -7.19 -6.22 -9.16
N THR A 82 -7.46 -7.22 -9.98
CA THR A 82 -6.50 -7.72 -10.96
C THR A 82 -6.31 -6.72 -12.09
N LYS A 83 -5.12 -6.67 -12.58
CA LYS A 83 -4.82 -5.90 -13.78
C LYS A 83 -5.39 -6.59 -15.03
#